data_4a947db7f9d38a504d027cee48b4e97c
#
_entry.id   4a947db7f9d38a504d027cee48b4e97c
#
_cell.length_a   1.000
_cell.length_b   1.000
_cell.length_c   1.000
_cell.angle_alpha   90.00
_cell.angle_beta   90.00
_cell.angle_gamma   90.00
#
_symmetry.space_group_name_H-M   'P 1'
#
loop_
_entity.id
_entity.type
_entity.pdbx_description
1 polymer ?
#
loop_
_entity_poly.entity_id
_entity_poly.type
_entity_poly.pdbx_seq_one_letter_code
_entity_poly.pdbx_strand_id
1 'polypeptide(L)'
;MKAEISRRSLMKTSALGSLALASSAFTLPFSQMVRAAQAPVEEKAVWSSCTVNCGSRCLLRLHVKDDTVYWVESDTTGDDVYGNHQVRACLRGRSIRRRMNHPDRLKYPMKRVGKRGEGKFERISWDEALDTISDNLRRILKDYGNEAVHVLYGTGVDGGNITNSNVPYRLMNSCGGFLSRYGSYSTAQISAAMSYMFGANDGNSPDDIANTKLVVMFGNNPAETRMSGGGVTYYVEQARERSNARMIVIDPRYNDTAAGREDEWLPIRPGTDGALACAIAWVLITENMVDQPFLDKYCVGYDEKTLPANAPRNAHYKAYILGEGPDGIAKTPEWAAKITSIPAEKIIQLAREIGSAKPAYICQGWGPQRHSNGEQTSR
;
A
#
# COMPACT_ATOMS: atom_id res chain seq x y z
N MET A 1 -43.55 -21.05 19.00
CA MET A 1 -42.69 -20.05 18.34
C MET A 1 -41.87 -19.36 19.42
N LYS A 2 -40.58 -19.66 19.52
CA LYS A 2 -39.65 -18.95 20.43
C LYS A 2 -39.13 -17.73 19.68
N ALA A 3 -39.50 -16.56 20.17
CA ALA A 3 -38.98 -15.29 19.61
C ALA A 3 -37.50 -15.13 20.03
N GLU A 4 -36.58 -15.21 19.10
CA GLU A 4 -35.17 -14.86 19.33
C GLU A 4 -35.05 -13.35 19.46
N ILE A 5 -34.74 -12.89 20.66
CA ILE A 5 -34.47 -11.47 20.92
C ILE A 5 -33.02 -11.20 20.51
N SER A 6 -32.85 -10.39 19.46
CA SER A 6 -31.50 -10.01 18.99
C SER A 6 -30.79 -9.10 20.02
N ARG A 7 -29.46 -9.21 20.12
CA ARG A 7 -28.62 -8.36 20.98
C ARG A 7 -28.87 -6.85 20.75
N ARG A 8 -29.31 -6.48 19.58
CA ARG A 8 -29.64 -5.10 19.19
C ARG A 8 -30.98 -4.65 19.79
N SER A 9 -31.95 -5.55 19.94
CA SER A 9 -33.22 -5.31 20.62
C SER A 9 -33.03 -5.17 22.14
N LEU A 10 -32.16 -5.99 22.73
CA LEU A 10 -31.85 -5.93 24.17
C LEU A 10 -31.15 -4.62 24.54
N MET A 11 -30.25 -4.12 23.71
CA MET A 11 -29.56 -2.82 23.92
C MET A 11 -30.52 -1.63 23.80
N LYS A 12 -31.51 -1.70 22.93
CA LYS A 12 -32.52 -0.65 22.79
C LYS A 12 -33.49 -0.60 23.99
N THR A 13 -33.84 -1.75 24.51
CA THR A 13 -34.76 -1.84 25.70
C THR A 13 -34.05 -1.47 26.99
N SER A 14 -32.75 -1.78 27.17
CA SER A 14 -32.01 -1.33 28.37
C SER A 14 -31.68 0.15 28.37
N ALA A 15 -31.48 0.78 27.20
CA ALA A 15 -31.31 2.24 27.11
C ALA A 15 -32.59 3.00 27.43
N LEU A 16 -33.76 2.46 27.09
CA LEU A 16 -35.06 3.02 27.46
C LEU A 16 -35.40 2.81 28.94
N GLY A 17 -34.98 1.70 29.53
CA GLY A 17 -35.19 1.41 30.97
C GLY A 17 -34.34 2.28 31.89
N SER A 18 -33.12 2.64 31.51
CA SER A 18 -32.25 3.51 32.30
C SER A 18 -32.65 5.01 32.23
N LEU A 19 -33.32 5.43 31.16
CA LEU A 19 -33.91 6.78 31.11
C LEU A 19 -35.15 6.92 31.98
N ALA A 20 -35.92 5.87 32.21
CA ALA A 20 -37.14 5.90 33.05
C ALA A 20 -36.83 5.99 34.55
N LEU A 21 -35.68 5.51 35.01
CA LEU A 21 -35.25 5.54 36.41
C LEU A 21 -34.59 6.87 36.83
N ALA A 22 -34.11 7.69 35.88
CA ALA A 22 -33.49 8.98 36.13
C ALA A 22 -34.53 10.13 36.17
N SER A 23 -35.81 9.88 35.88
CA SER A 23 -36.82 10.90 35.68
C SER A 23 -37.53 11.40 36.95
N SER A 24 -37.16 10.91 38.15
CA SER A 24 -37.79 11.33 39.40
C SER A 24 -37.25 12.66 40.01
N ALA A 25 -36.29 13.33 39.36
CA ALA A 25 -35.67 14.54 39.86
C ALA A 25 -35.86 15.80 38.97
N PHE A 26 -36.60 15.71 37.86
CA PHE A 26 -36.82 16.86 36.98
C PHE A 26 -38.31 17.15 36.75
N THR A 27 -38.73 18.34 37.09
CA THR A 27 -40.11 18.82 37.00
C THR A 27 -40.57 19.24 35.60
N LEU A 28 -39.86 18.87 34.55
CA LEU A 28 -40.31 19.13 33.18
C LEU A 28 -41.17 17.95 32.66
N PRO A 29 -42.29 18.23 31.99
CA PRO A 29 -43.11 17.19 31.39
C PRO A 29 -42.31 16.37 30.40
N PHE A 30 -42.39 15.07 30.47
CA PHE A 30 -41.68 14.11 29.58
C PHE A 30 -41.85 14.44 28.08
N SER A 31 -43.00 15.01 27.70
CA SER A 31 -43.29 15.51 26.36
C SER A 31 -42.38 16.67 25.91
N GLN A 32 -41.91 17.52 26.85
CA GLN A 32 -40.98 18.61 26.53
C GLN A 32 -39.54 18.13 26.45
N MET A 33 -39.15 17.15 27.28
CA MET A 33 -37.84 16.48 27.15
C MET A 33 -37.72 15.73 25.85
N VAL A 34 -38.75 15.02 25.40
CA VAL A 34 -38.81 14.33 24.12
C VAL A 34 -38.79 15.32 22.95
N ARG A 35 -39.47 16.46 23.07
CA ARG A 35 -39.42 17.51 22.03
C ARG A 35 -38.05 18.23 21.99
N ALA A 36 -37.40 18.46 23.13
CA ALA A 36 -36.06 19.04 23.16
C ALA A 36 -35.02 18.05 22.56
N ALA A 37 -35.23 16.74 22.72
CA ALA A 37 -34.42 15.70 22.07
C ALA A 37 -34.75 15.50 20.57
N GLN A 38 -35.89 16.05 20.11
CA GLN A 38 -36.38 15.93 18.73
C GLN A 38 -36.35 17.26 17.96
N ALA A 39 -35.69 18.31 18.45
CA ALA A 39 -35.36 19.43 17.58
C ALA A 39 -34.57 18.86 16.39
N PRO A 40 -35.00 19.06 15.13
CA PRO A 40 -34.28 18.54 13.99
C PRO A 40 -32.90 19.17 14.00
N VAL A 41 -31.93 18.36 14.38
CA VAL A 41 -30.52 18.69 14.20
C VAL A 41 -30.33 18.70 12.71
N GLU A 42 -30.12 19.87 12.13
CA GLU A 42 -29.83 19.98 10.68
C GLU A 42 -28.51 19.31 10.40
N GLU A 43 -28.61 18.03 10.08
CA GLU A 43 -27.46 17.20 9.72
C GLU A 43 -27.23 17.35 8.23
N LYS A 44 -26.07 17.86 7.87
CA LYS A 44 -25.63 17.95 6.48
C LYS A 44 -24.63 16.83 6.18
N ALA A 45 -24.97 15.97 5.24
CA ALA A 45 -24.04 14.99 4.71
C ALA A 45 -23.37 15.51 3.45
N VAL A 46 -22.03 15.50 3.41
CA VAL A 46 -21.24 15.95 2.27
C VAL A 46 -20.25 14.87 1.85
N TRP A 47 -20.02 14.77 0.55
CA TRP A 47 -19.01 13.86 -0.01
C TRP A 47 -17.62 14.46 0.08
N SER A 48 -16.65 13.62 0.40
CA SER A 48 -15.24 13.94 0.45
C SER A 48 -14.40 12.72 0.07
N SER A 49 -13.10 12.86 0.09
CA SER A 49 -12.16 11.74 -0.10
C SER A 49 -11.20 11.61 1.08
N CYS A 50 -10.72 10.40 1.29
CA CYS A 50 -9.70 10.14 2.29
C CYS A 50 -8.38 10.83 1.92
N THR A 51 -7.84 11.60 2.85
CA THR A 51 -6.56 12.33 2.70
C THR A 51 -5.42 11.70 3.47
N VAL A 52 -5.56 10.42 3.84
CA VAL A 52 -4.46 9.65 4.43
C VAL A 52 -3.46 9.29 3.34
N ASN A 53 -2.18 9.32 3.67
CA ASN A 53 -1.08 9.03 2.76
C ASN A 53 -1.02 7.53 2.38
N CYS A 54 -1.97 7.06 1.58
CA CYS A 54 -1.97 5.68 1.07
C CYS A 54 -2.41 5.53 -0.39
N GLY A 55 -2.77 6.61 -1.09
CA GLY A 55 -3.13 6.58 -2.50
C GLY A 55 -4.48 5.93 -2.85
N SER A 56 -5.19 5.32 -1.89
CA SER A 56 -6.48 4.64 -2.17
C SER A 56 -7.62 5.60 -2.46
N ARG A 57 -7.53 6.86 -2.03
CA ARG A 57 -8.52 7.93 -2.28
C ARG A 57 -9.98 7.54 -2.00
N CYS A 58 -10.18 6.69 -0.97
CA CYS A 58 -11.50 6.18 -0.64
C CYS A 58 -12.51 7.30 -0.45
N LEU A 59 -13.68 7.18 -1.04
CA LEU A 59 -14.78 8.10 -0.85
C LEU A 59 -15.29 8.03 0.59
N LEU A 60 -15.57 9.19 1.15
CA LEU A 60 -16.05 9.37 2.50
C LEU A 60 -17.34 10.19 2.49
N ARG A 61 -18.29 9.79 3.28
CA ARG A 61 -19.48 10.56 3.60
C ARG A 61 -19.29 11.21 4.95
N LEU A 62 -19.18 12.53 4.96
CA LEU A 62 -18.96 13.33 6.16
C LEU A 62 -20.28 13.88 6.68
N HIS A 63 -20.57 13.62 7.93
CA HIS A 63 -21.73 14.17 8.61
C HIS A 63 -21.31 15.42 9.41
N VAL A 64 -21.88 16.54 9.05
CA VAL A 64 -21.54 17.86 9.60
C VAL A 64 -22.68 18.39 10.42
N LYS A 65 -22.35 18.85 11.63
CA LYS A 65 -23.24 19.55 12.54
C LYS A 65 -22.47 20.71 13.13
N ASP A 66 -23.09 21.92 13.19
CA ASP A 66 -22.45 23.10 13.73
C ASP A 66 -21.04 23.34 13.17
N ASP A 67 -20.91 23.28 11.84
CA ASP A 67 -19.65 23.37 11.09
C ASP A 67 -18.55 22.37 11.49
N THR A 68 -18.91 21.34 12.25
CA THR A 68 -17.98 20.33 12.72
C THR A 68 -18.32 18.96 12.16
N VAL A 69 -17.33 18.26 11.59
CA VAL A 69 -17.45 16.87 11.17
C VAL A 69 -17.48 15.98 12.42
N TYR A 70 -18.65 15.45 12.75
CA TYR A 70 -18.83 14.60 13.93
C TYR A 70 -18.84 13.11 13.61
N TRP A 71 -19.18 12.71 12.37
CA TRP A 71 -19.17 11.31 11.94
C TRP A 71 -18.63 11.17 10.52
N VAL A 72 -18.00 10.03 10.24
CA VAL A 72 -17.44 9.69 8.92
C VAL A 72 -17.81 8.26 8.56
N GLU A 73 -18.45 8.10 7.43
CA GLU A 73 -18.79 6.81 6.83
C GLU A 73 -17.97 6.56 5.57
N SER A 74 -17.85 5.28 5.21
CA SER A 74 -17.46 4.89 3.86
C SER A 74 -18.63 5.11 2.90
N ASP A 75 -18.30 5.20 1.64
CA ASP A 75 -19.29 5.08 0.57
C ASP A 75 -19.97 3.69 0.64
N THR A 76 -21.29 3.66 0.60
CA THR A 76 -22.13 2.47 0.63
C THR A 76 -23.17 2.47 -0.51
N THR A 77 -22.93 3.28 -1.55
CA THR A 77 -23.90 3.48 -2.65
C THR A 77 -23.71 2.50 -3.80
N GLY A 78 -22.61 1.76 -3.85
CA GLY A 78 -22.31 0.77 -4.88
C GLY A 78 -22.61 -0.66 -4.43
N ASP A 79 -22.46 -1.58 -5.37
CA ASP A 79 -22.63 -3.02 -5.19
C ASP A 79 -21.30 -3.71 -4.89
N ASP A 80 -21.36 -4.87 -4.21
CA ASP A 80 -20.20 -5.73 -3.93
C ASP A 80 -20.22 -6.95 -4.86
N VAL A 81 -20.40 -6.72 -6.14
CA VAL A 81 -20.32 -7.79 -7.14
C VAL A 81 -18.89 -7.94 -7.64
N TYR A 82 -18.52 -9.15 -8.04
CA TYR A 82 -17.19 -9.41 -8.60
C TYR A 82 -16.92 -8.53 -9.84
N GLY A 83 -15.77 -7.89 -9.84
CA GLY A 83 -15.37 -6.94 -10.90
C GLY A 83 -15.92 -5.52 -10.72
N ASN A 84 -16.85 -5.31 -9.78
CA ASN A 84 -17.45 -3.99 -9.51
C ASN A 84 -17.73 -3.80 -8.02
N HIS A 85 -16.76 -4.12 -7.15
CA HIS A 85 -16.98 -3.94 -5.73
C HIS A 85 -16.71 -2.52 -5.27
N GLN A 86 -17.36 -2.14 -4.21
CA GLN A 86 -17.22 -0.84 -3.63
C GLN A 86 -15.95 -0.70 -2.77
N VAL A 87 -15.12 0.30 -3.07
CA VAL A 87 -13.95 0.65 -2.24
C VAL A 87 -14.41 1.26 -0.93
N ARG A 88 -14.17 0.56 0.18
CA ARG A 88 -14.52 1.03 1.52
C ARG A 88 -13.31 1.57 2.26
N ALA A 89 -13.49 2.72 2.90
CA ALA A 89 -12.46 3.32 3.72
C ALA A 89 -12.16 2.46 4.96
N CYS A 90 -10.88 2.24 5.20
CA CYS A 90 -10.42 1.59 6.42
C CYS A 90 -10.55 2.51 7.65
N LEU A 91 -10.18 2.01 8.83
CA LEU A 91 -10.23 2.78 10.07
C LEU A 91 -9.45 4.10 9.99
N ARG A 92 -8.32 4.14 9.29
CA ARG A 92 -7.52 5.37 9.08
C ARG A 92 -8.34 6.47 8.40
N GLY A 93 -9.04 6.17 7.30
CA GLY A 93 -9.91 7.12 6.61
C GLY A 93 -11.10 7.52 7.46
N ARG A 94 -11.75 6.56 8.11
CA ARG A 94 -12.93 6.83 8.95
C ARG A 94 -12.60 7.62 10.21
N SER A 95 -11.36 7.60 10.68
CA SER A 95 -10.90 8.39 11.84
C SER A 95 -10.43 9.81 11.48
N ILE A 96 -10.53 10.25 10.22
CA ILE A 96 -10.01 11.55 9.77
C ILE A 96 -10.56 12.74 10.56
N ARG A 97 -11.80 12.65 11.07
CA ARG A 97 -12.40 13.69 11.93
C ARG A 97 -11.57 14.00 13.18
N ARG A 98 -10.90 12.97 13.76
CA ARG A 98 -10.03 13.17 14.94
C ARG A 98 -8.80 13.98 14.57
N ARG A 99 -8.24 13.74 13.37
CA ARG A 99 -7.12 14.52 12.85
C ARG A 99 -7.53 15.95 12.51
N MET A 100 -8.71 16.14 11.94
CA MET A 100 -9.22 17.47 11.59
C MET A 100 -9.43 18.35 12.84
N ASN A 101 -9.90 17.75 13.93
CA ASN A 101 -10.24 18.44 15.17
C ASN A 101 -9.19 18.25 16.28
N HIS A 102 -7.98 17.76 15.92
CA HIS A 102 -6.93 17.54 16.90
C HIS A 102 -6.47 18.87 17.51
N PRO A 103 -6.30 18.98 18.83
CA PRO A 103 -5.89 20.24 19.48
C PRO A 103 -4.54 20.75 18.98
N ASP A 104 -3.58 19.86 18.67
CA ASP A 104 -2.25 20.22 18.17
C ASP A 104 -2.22 20.48 16.66
N ARG A 105 -3.38 20.49 15.98
CA ARG A 105 -3.42 20.80 14.56
C ARG A 105 -2.97 22.24 14.33
N LEU A 106 -2.02 22.43 13.40
CA LEU A 106 -1.64 23.76 12.94
C LEU A 106 -2.83 24.47 12.28
N LYS A 107 -3.18 25.64 12.78
CA LYS A 107 -4.31 26.45 12.31
C LYS A 107 -3.87 27.76 11.66
N TYR A 108 -2.64 28.17 11.91
CA TYR A 108 -2.07 29.45 11.51
C TYR A 108 -0.63 29.25 11.04
N PRO A 109 -0.08 30.19 10.24
CA PRO A 109 1.32 30.22 9.94
C PRO A 109 2.15 30.41 11.20
N MET A 110 3.27 29.68 11.28
CA MET A 110 4.18 29.70 12.42
C MET A 110 5.60 30.02 11.95
N LYS A 111 6.27 30.94 12.61
CA LYS A 111 7.66 31.32 12.35
C LYS A 111 8.54 30.78 13.46
N ARG A 112 9.65 30.15 13.09
CA ARG A 112 10.62 29.69 14.07
C ARG A 112 11.36 30.89 14.69
N VAL A 113 11.39 30.96 16.03
CA VAL A 113 12.05 32.00 16.81
C VAL A 113 13.26 31.50 17.61
N GLY A 114 13.47 30.21 17.70
CA GLY A 114 14.62 29.59 18.36
C GLY A 114 15.63 29.05 17.35
N LYS A 115 16.72 28.44 17.88
CA LYS A 115 17.68 27.70 17.06
C LYS A 115 17.00 26.51 16.39
N ARG A 116 17.58 26.04 15.28
CA ARG A 116 17.09 24.84 14.60
C ARG A 116 17.13 23.64 15.55
N GLY A 117 16.02 22.96 15.70
CA GLY A 117 15.86 21.81 16.63
C GLY A 117 15.27 22.16 18.00
N GLU A 118 15.20 23.43 18.41
CA GLU A 118 14.58 23.82 19.70
C GLU A 118 13.05 23.72 19.73
N GLY A 119 12.39 23.65 18.56
CA GLY A 119 10.92 23.55 18.49
C GLY A 119 10.17 24.80 18.93
N LYS A 120 10.83 25.96 18.96
CA LYS A 120 10.22 27.23 19.35
C LYS A 120 9.65 27.96 18.16
N PHE A 121 8.35 28.23 18.18
CA PHE A 121 7.61 28.90 17.13
C PHE A 121 6.68 29.96 17.70
N GLU A 122 6.45 31.02 16.94
CA GLU A 122 5.42 32.02 17.21
C GLU A 122 4.44 32.11 16.04
N ARG A 123 3.21 32.51 16.34
CA ARG A 123 2.19 32.75 15.32
C ARG A 123 2.48 34.03 14.58
N ILE A 124 2.39 34.00 13.25
CA ILE A 124 2.49 35.17 12.38
C ILE A 124 1.23 35.31 11.52
N SER A 125 1.07 36.44 10.82
CA SER A 125 0.03 36.62 9.83
C SER A 125 0.32 35.83 8.54
N TRP A 126 -0.71 35.65 7.71
CA TRP A 126 -0.50 35.10 6.36
C TRP A 126 0.31 36.03 5.48
N ASP A 127 0.12 37.35 5.61
CA ASP A 127 0.87 38.36 4.83
C ASP A 127 2.36 38.27 5.16
N GLU A 128 2.72 38.28 6.45
CA GLU A 128 4.11 38.11 6.89
C GLU A 128 4.72 36.77 6.38
N ALA A 129 3.95 35.68 6.42
CA ALA A 129 4.42 34.39 5.96
C ALA A 129 4.68 34.40 4.45
N LEU A 130 3.76 34.94 3.65
CA LEU A 130 3.87 35.01 2.19
C LEU A 130 4.98 35.94 1.75
N ASP A 131 5.11 37.12 2.38
CA ASP A 131 6.19 38.05 2.10
C ASP A 131 7.57 37.45 2.41
N THR A 132 7.71 36.85 3.59
CA THR A 132 8.95 36.17 3.99
C THR A 132 9.36 35.08 3.00
N ILE A 133 8.39 34.23 2.56
CA ILE A 133 8.64 33.15 1.59
C ILE A 133 9.02 33.76 0.23
N SER A 134 8.25 34.74 -0.26
CA SER A 134 8.41 35.38 -1.54
C SER A 134 9.76 36.08 -1.67
N ASP A 135 10.15 36.87 -0.65
CA ASP A 135 11.41 37.61 -0.65
C ASP A 135 12.62 36.67 -0.60
N ASN A 136 12.58 35.65 0.23
CA ASN A 136 13.65 34.64 0.26
C ASN A 136 13.75 33.88 -1.05
N LEU A 137 12.61 33.47 -1.64
CA LEU A 137 12.60 32.78 -2.91
C LEU A 137 13.20 33.64 -4.03
N ARG A 138 12.76 34.93 -4.16
CA ARG A 138 13.32 35.87 -5.12
C ARG A 138 14.81 36.04 -4.92
N ARG A 139 15.28 36.23 -3.70
CA ARG A 139 16.70 36.33 -3.37
C ARG A 139 17.48 35.10 -3.81
N ILE A 140 17.00 33.88 -3.45
CA ILE A 140 17.68 32.63 -3.81
C ILE A 140 17.75 32.45 -5.32
N LEU A 141 16.64 32.69 -6.03
CA LEU A 141 16.62 32.58 -7.49
C LEU A 141 17.58 33.59 -8.17
N LYS A 142 17.66 34.82 -7.63
CA LYS A 142 18.58 35.85 -8.15
C LYS A 142 20.05 35.53 -7.87
N ASP A 143 20.36 35.10 -6.65
CA ASP A 143 21.74 34.96 -6.17
C ASP A 143 22.37 33.62 -6.56
N TYR A 144 21.55 32.54 -6.69
CA TYR A 144 22.02 31.19 -6.87
C TYR A 144 21.35 30.42 -8.02
N GLY A 145 20.32 30.98 -8.65
CA GLY A 145 19.58 30.33 -9.73
C GLY A 145 18.53 29.31 -9.26
N ASN A 146 17.79 28.78 -10.22
CA ASN A 146 16.71 27.83 -9.99
C ASN A 146 17.19 26.47 -9.45
N GLU A 147 18.42 26.10 -9.74
CA GLU A 147 19.03 24.84 -9.27
C GLU A 147 19.23 24.80 -7.76
N ALA A 148 19.24 25.97 -7.10
CA ALA A 148 19.32 26.08 -5.65
C ALA A 148 17.98 25.79 -4.95
N VAL A 149 16.89 25.65 -5.71
CA VAL A 149 15.55 25.35 -5.14
C VAL A 149 15.16 23.91 -5.44
N HIS A 150 15.09 23.10 -4.40
CA HIS A 150 14.56 21.74 -4.48
C HIS A 150 13.17 21.68 -3.86
N VAL A 151 12.18 21.19 -4.62
CA VAL A 151 10.83 20.96 -4.10
C VAL A 151 10.73 19.54 -3.57
N LEU A 152 10.56 19.42 -2.24
CA LEU A 152 10.38 18.13 -1.58
C LEU A 152 9.08 17.46 -2.03
N TYR A 153 9.22 16.21 -2.31
CA TYR A 153 8.13 15.36 -2.76
C TYR A 153 7.37 14.75 -1.59
N GLY A 154 6.04 14.76 -1.70
CA GLY A 154 5.15 13.99 -0.86
C GLY A 154 4.18 13.20 -1.73
N THR A 155 3.90 11.95 -1.38
CA THR A 155 2.96 11.10 -2.13
C THR A 155 1.80 10.64 -1.26
N GLY A 156 0.84 9.99 -1.91
CA GLY A 156 -0.30 9.31 -1.30
C GLY A 156 -1.50 10.21 -1.09
N VAL A 157 -1.30 11.47 -0.79
CA VAL A 157 -2.39 12.45 -0.66
C VAL A 157 -2.55 13.21 -1.96
N ASP A 158 -3.05 12.54 -2.96
CA ASP A 158 -3.38 13.18 -4.25
C ASP A 158 -4.87 13.52 -4.36
N GLY A 159 -5.50 13.79 -3.23
CA GLY A 159 -6.95 13.95 -3.10
C GLY A 159 -7.55 15.18 -3.75
N GLY A 160 -6.81 15.91 -4.57
CA GLY A 160 -7.33 17.07 -5.29
C GLY A 160 -6.26 18.10 -5.65
N ASN A 161 -6.70 19.19 -6.24
CA ASN A 161 -5.82 20.23 -6.79
C ASN A 161 -5.01 20.99 -5.74
N ILE A 162 -5.44 20.96 -4.48
CA ILE A 162 -4.80 21.74 -3.39
C ILE A 162 -3.77 20.90 -2.63
N THR A 163 -3.98 19.60 -2.50
CA THR A 163 -3.11 18.71 -1.74
C THR A 163 -2.08 17.97 -2.60
N ASN A 164 -2.10 18.20 -3.89
CA ASN A 164 -1.20 17.58 -4.85
C ASN A 164 0.15 18.29 -4.88
N SER A 165 1.24 17.53 -4.96
CA SER A 165 2.60 18.05 -5.15
C SER A 165 2.78 18.90 -6.41
N ASN A 166 1.87 18.80 -7.37
CA ASN A 166 1.90 19.61 -8.60
C ASN A 166 1.68 21.10 -8.36
N VAL A 167 1.05 21.52 -7.25
CA VAL A 167 0.84 22.94 -6.93
C VAL A 167 2.18 23.68 -6.75
N PRO A 168 3.09 23.27 -5.86
CA PRO A 168 4.42 23.88 -5.76
C PRO A 168 5.25 23.70 -7.03
N TYR A 169 5.11 22.59 -7.76
CA TYR A 169 5.79 22.41 -9.05
C TYR A 169 5.31 23.42 -10.08
N ARG A 170 4.00 23.69 -10.15
CA ARG A 170 3.46 24.71 -11.03
C ARG A 170 4.02 26.10 -10.71
N LEU A 171 4.07 26.48 -9.42
CA LEU A 171 4.66 27.73 -8.98
C LEU A 171 6.12 27.83 -9.44
N MET A 172 6.93 26.83 -9.16
CA MET A 172 8.35 26.85 -9.47
C MET A 172 8.62 26.83 -10.98
N ASN A 173 7.82 26.11 -11.76
CA ASN A 173 7.90 26.15 -13.23
C ASN A 173 7.57 27.55 -13.77
N SER A 174 6.63 28.26 -13.15
CA SER A 174 6.35 29.67 -13.50
C SER A 174 7.49 30.63 -13.12
N CYS A 175 8.36 30.20 -12.20
CA CYS A 175 9.56 30.95 -11.80
C CYS A 175 10.83 30.54 -12.57
N GLY A 176 10.73 29.71 -13.61
CA GLY A 176 11.86 29.26 -14.42
C GLY A 176 12.36 27.84 -14.12
N GLY A 177 11.72 27.10 -13.22
CA GLY A 177 12.05 25.73 -12.90
C GLY A 177 12.62 25.52 -11.49
N PHE A 178 13.05 24.30 -11.20
CA PHE A 178 13.59 23.89 -9.90
C PHE A 178 14.36 22.60 -10.03
N LEU A 179 15.18 22.26 -9.04
CA LEU A 179 15.86 20.98 -8.97
C LEU A 179 14.84 19.87 -8.69
N SER A 180 14.62 19.03 -9.69
CA SER A 180 13.71 17.89 -9.60
C SER A 180 14.35 16.71 -8.86
N ARG A 181 13.52 15.79 -8.39
CA ARG A 181 13.95 14.52 -7.81
C ARG A 181 14.12 13.43 -8.87
N TYR A 182 14.93 12.45 -8.55
CA TYR A 182 15.05 11.21 -9.30
C TYR A 182 14.51 10.04 -8.46
N GLY A 183 13.58 9.30 -9.04
CA GLY A 183 12.97 8.12 -8.40
C GLY A 183 12.24 8.42 -7.08
N SER A 184 11.91 7.38 -6.35
CA SER A 184 11.39 7.46 -4.99
C SER A 184 11.86 6.24 -4.17
N TYR A 185 12.04 6.41 -2.88
CA TYR A 185 12.39 5.30 -1.98
C TYR A 185 11.30 4.19 -1.96
N SER A 186 10.09 4.50 -2.36
CA SER A 186 8.97 3.57 -2.31
C SER A 186 9.02 2.50 -3.39
N THR A 187 9.36 2.87 -4.64
CA THR A 187 9.14 2.01 -5.82
C THR A 187 10.21 2.15 -6.90
N ALA A 188 11.23 3.00 -6.71
CA ALA A 188 12.23 3.26 -7.77
C ALA A 188 12.95 1.98 -8.21
N GLN A 189 13.26 1.10 -7.28
CA GLN A 189 14.01 -0.12 -7.55
C GLN A 189 13.18 -1.14 -8.34
N ILE A 190 11.93 -1.41 -7.90
CA ILE A 190 11.05 -2.31 -8.67
C ILE A 190 10.70 -1.74 -10.04
N SER A 191 10.49 -0.41 -10.14
CA SER A 191 10.22 0.22 -11.44
C SER A 191 11.41 0.09 -12.39
N ALA A 192 12.63 0.25 -11.91
CA ALA A 192 13.85 0.04 -12.71
C ALA A 192 13.98 -1.44 -13.11
N ALA A 193 13.75 -2.37 -12.20
CA ALA A 193 13.80 -3.81 -12.47
C ALA A 193 12.78 -4.22 -13.53
N MET A 194 11.51 -3.85 -13.36
CA MET A 194 10.43 -4.21 -14.27
C MET A 194 10.63 -3.62 -15.67
N SER A 195 11.03 -2.34 -15.75
CA SER A 195 11.33 -1.71 -17.04
C SER A 195 12.51 -2.38 -17.76
N TYR A 196 13.51 -2.83 -17.02
CA TYR A 196 14.66 -3.54 -17.57
C TYR A 196 14.28 -4.96 -18.05
N MET A 197 13.48 -5.69 -17.24
CA MET A 197 13.13 -7.10 -17.52
C MET A 197 12.02 -7.23 -18.56
N PHE A 198 11.03 -6.33 -18.54
CA PHE A 198 9.81 -6.46 -19.33
C PHE A 198 9.54 -5.26 -20.25
N GLY A 199 10.40 -4.25 -20.26
CA GLY A 199 10.23 -3.03 -21.05
C GLY A 199 9.28 -2.00 -20.40
N ALA A 200 8.43 -2.41 -19.47
CA ALA A 200 7.47 -1.56 -18.76
C ALA A 200 7.22 -2.07 -17.35
N ASN A 201 6.67 -1.21 -16.51
CA ASN A 201 6.21 -1.60 -15.16
C ASN A 201 4.74 -2.03 -15.22
N ASP A 202 4.47 -3.07 -16.00
CA ASP A 202 3.15 -3.64 -16.21
C ASP A 202 3.06 -5.03 -15.60
N GLY A 203 1.86 -5.45 -15.26
CA GLY A 203 1.57 -6.75 -14.67
C GLY A 203 0.09 -7.08 -14.75
N ASN A 204 -0.24 -8.31 -14.39
CA ASN A 204 -1.61 -8.78 -14.38
C ASN A 204 -2.42 -8.11 -13.26
N SER A 205 -3.71 -7.95 -13.51
CA SER A 205 -4.67 -7.54 -12.49
C SER A 205 -4.84 -8.62 -11.41
N PRO A 206 -5.18 -8.28 -10.16
CA PRO A 206 -5.61 -9.25 -9.16
C PRO A 206 -6.80 -10.11 -9.58
N ASP A 207 -7.58 -9.68 -10.56
CA ASP A 207 -8.70 -10.47 -11.13
C ASP A 207 -8.24 -11.76 -11.78
N ASP A 208 -6.99 -11.83 -12.28
CA ASP A 208 -6.41 -13.05 -12.84
C ASP A 208 -6.23 -14.19 -11.83
N ILE A 209 -6.30 -13.89 -10.55
CA ILE A 209 -6.33 -14.91 -9.49
C ILE A 209 -7.54 -15.84 -9.69
N ALA A 210 -8.64 -15.36 -10.28
CA ALA A 210 -9.79 -16.19 -10.60
C ALA A 210 -9.50 -17.32 -11.61
N ASN A 211 -8.40 -17.21 -12.36
CA ASN A 211 -7.98 -18.19 -13.37
C ASN A 211 -6.82 -19.07 -12.90
N THR A 212 -6.32 -18.87 -11.67
CA THR A 212 -5.10 -19.53 -11.19
C THR A 212 -5.39 -20.70 -10.24
N LYS A 213 -4.40 -21.55 -10.04
CA LYS A 213 -4.43 -22.68 -9.08
C LYS A 213 -3.59 -22.42 -7.83
N LEU A 214 -2.63 -21.50 -7.95
CA LEU A 214 -1.70 -21.15 -6.88
C LEU A 214 -1.45 -19.66 -6.89
N VAL A 215 -1.50 -19.04 -5.72
CA VAL A 215 -1.11 -17.65 -5.48
C VAL A 215 0.11 -17.66 -4.57
N VAL A 216 1.21 -17.03 -5.01
CA VAL A 216 2.41 -16.85 -4.18
C VAL A 216 2.69 -15.36 -4.02
N MET A 217 2.72 -14.90 -2.77
CA MET A 217 2.89 -13.49 -2.42
C MET A 217 4.25 -13.25 -1.76
N PHE A 218 5.17 -12.56 -2.44
CA PHE A 218 6.47 -12.14 -1.91
C PHE A 218 6.38 -10.73 -1.31
N GLY A 219 6.43 -10.61 0.02
CA GLY A 219 6.40 -9.33 0.72
C GLY A 219 5.23 -8.44 0.32
N ASN A 220 4.10 -9.05 -0.03
CA ASN A 220 2.90 -8.38 -0.50
C ASN A 220 1.79 -8.46 0.56
N ASN A 221 1.43 -7.31 1.11
CA ASN A 221 0.44 -7.20 2.18
C ASN A 221 -0.66 -6.16 1.84
N PRO A 222 -1.56 -6.46 0.91
CA PRO A 222 -2.62 -5.53 0.51
C PRO A 222 -3.61 -5.23 1.64
N ALA A 223 -3.81 -6.12 2.59
CA ALA A 223 -4.73 -5.90 3.71
C ALA A 223 -4.32 -4.73 4.62
N GLU A 224 -3.01 -4.53 4.80
CA GLU A 224 -2.47 -3.45 5.64
C GLU A 224 -2.06 -2.22 4.83
N THR A 225 -1.32 -2.39 3.74
CA THR A 225 -0.73 -1.29 2.99
C THR A 225 -1.73 -0.52 2.15
N ARG A 226 -2.68 -1.19 1.53
CA ARG A 226 -3.81 -0.64 0.77
C ARG A 226 -3.43 0.39 -0.30
N MET A 227 -2.20 0.36 -0.78
CA MET A 227 -1.63 1.43 -1.61
C MET A 227 -2.29 1.60 -2.98
N SER A 228 -2.84 0.54 -3.54
CA SER A 228 -3.40 0.58 -4.90
C SER A 228 -4.91 0.53 -4.93
N GLY A 229 -5.54 0.71 -3.79
CA GLY A 229 -6.99 0.66 -3.65
C GLY A 229 -7.42 0.00 -2.36
N GLY A 230 -8.39 0.60 -1.66
CA GLY A 230 -8.89 0.10 -0.38
C GLY A 230 -9.59 -1.25 -0.45
N GLY A 231 -9.85 -1.77 -1.64
CA GLY A 231 -10.56 -3.01 -1.89
C GLY A 231 -9.71 -4.19 -2.35
N VAL A 232 -8.39 -4.02 -2.53
CA VAL A 232 -7.54 -5.07 -3.13
C VAL A 232 -7.64 -6.41 -2.41
N THR A 233 -7.68 -6.42 -1.07
CA THR A 233 -7.85 -7.66 -0.29
C THR A 233 -9.17 -8.35 -0.63
N TYR A 234 -10.25 -7.59 -0.73
CA TYR A 234 -11.56 -8.13 -1.08
C TYR A 234 -11.57 -8.74 -2.50
N TYR A 235 -10.93 -8.07 -3.47
CA TYR A 235 -10.73 -8.61 -4.81
C TYR A 235 -9.96 -9.91 -4.80
N VAL A 236 -8.85 -9.95 -4.10
CA VAL A 236 -8.02 -11.17 -3.98
C VAL A 236 -8.83 -12.33 -3.43
N GLU A 237 -9.58 -12.10 -2.34
CA GLU A 237 -10.39 -13.15 -1.72
C GLU A 237 -11.55 -13.61 -2.63
N GLN A 238 -12.28 -12.70 -3.25
CA GLN A 238 -13.32 -13.06 -4.21
C GLN A 238 -12.78 -13.84 -5.42
N ALA A 239 -11.62 -13.45 -5.94
CA ALA A 239 -10.98 -14.16 -7.03
C ALA A 239 -10.52 -15.56 -6.61
N ARG A 240 -9.99 -15.70 -5.37
CA ARG A 240 -9.63 -16.99 -4.79
C ARG A 240 -10.84 -17.90 -4.57
N GLU A 241 -11.94 -17.39 -4.06
CA GLU A 241 -13.19 -18.15 -3.91
C GLU A 241 -13.64 -18.74 -5.25
N ARG A 242 -13.44 -18.03 -6.36
CA ARG A 242 -13.79 -18.51 -7.71
C ARG A 242 -12.85 -19.60 -8.21
N SER A 243 -11.55 -19.44 -8.00
CA SER A 243 -10.53 -20.37 -8.49
C SER A 243 -10.25 -21.52 -7.53
N ASN A 244 -10.64 -21.38 -6.27
CA ASN A 244 -10.19 -22.25 -5.17
C ASN A 244 -8.65 -22.38 -5.10
N ALA A 245 -7.94 -21.30 -5.46
CA ALA A 245 -6.49 -21.30 -5.51
C ALA A 245 -5.88 -21.36 -4.12
N ARG A 246 -4.88 -22.22 -3.95
CA ARG A 246 -4.01 -22.25 -2.77
C ARG A 246 -3.22 -20.94 -2.68
N MET A 247 -3.05 -20.38 -1.47
CA MET A 247 -2.28 -19.15 -1.26
C MET A 247 -1.13 -19.36 -0.29
N ILE A 248 0.08 -19.04 -0.75
CA ILE A 248 1.31 -19.06 0.04
C ILE A 248 1.79 -17.62 0.21
N VAL A 249 1.93 -17.19 1.47
CA VAL A 249 2.43 -15.85 1.82
C VAL A 249 3.85 -15.95 2.34
N ILE A 250 4.79 -15.28 1.66
CA ILE A 250 6.20 -15.20 2.03
C ILE A 250 6.45 -13.80 2.58
N ASP A 251 6.57 -13.68 3.90
CA ASP A 251 6.72 -12.39 4.59
C ASP A 251 7.44 -12.62 5.92
N PRO A 252 8.35 -11.74 6.34
CA PRO A 252 9.00 -11.83 7.65
C PRO A 252 8.03 -11.84 8.82
N ARG A 253 6.85 -11.28 8.62
CA ARG A 253 5.81 -11.13 9.63
C ARG A 253 4.54 -11.84 9.21
N TYR A 254 3.88 -12.53 10.16
CA TYR A 254 2.50 -13.00 9.98
C TYR A 254 1.57 -11.80 9.93
N ASN A 255 1.32 -11.31 8.73
CA ASN A 255 0.66 -10.03 8.47
C ASN A 255 -0.86 -10.17 8.28
N ASP A 256 -1.57 -9.04 8.16
CA ASP A 256 -3.03 -9.01 8.00
C ASP A 256 -3.53 -9.69 6.71
N THR A 257 -2.69 -9.83 5.69
CA THR A 257 -3.05 -10.55 4.45
C THR A 257 -2.97 -12.05 4.65
N ALA A 258 -1.98 -12.52 5.43
CA ALA A 258 -1.87 -13.92 5.80
C ALA A 258 -2.95 -14.31 6.81
N ALA A 259 -3.17 -13.52 7.86
CA ALA A 259 -3.95 -13.85 9.05
C ALA A 259 -5.32 -14.50 8.76
N GLY A 260 -5.37 -15.83 8.85
CA GLY A 260 -6.57 -16.64 8.67
C GLY A 260 -7.07 -16.76 7.22
N ARG A 261 -6.23 -16.43 6.24
CA ARG A 261 -6.57 -16.50 4.81
C ARG A 261 -5.59 -17.34 4.00
N GLU A 262 -4.37 -17.44 4.47
CA GLU A 262 -3.33 -18.25 3.82
C GLU A 262 -3.54 -19.73 4.03
N ASP A 263 -3.08 -20.51 3.06
CA ASP A 263 -2.90 -21.96 3.21
C ASP A 263 -1.52 -22.28 3.78
N GLU A 264 -0.54 -21.38 3.56
CA GLU A 264 0.79 -21.50 4.12
C GLU A 264 1.45 -20.12 4.29
N TRP A 265 2.12 -19.92 5.42
CA TRP A 265 3.00 -18.79 5.65
C TRP A 265 4.44 -19.25 5.80
N LEU A 266 5.33 -18.64 5.01
CA LEU A 266 6.77 -18.89 5.05
C LEU A 266 7.49 -17.65 5.61
N PRO A 267 7.93 -17.69 6.88
CA PRO A 267 8.70 -16.61 7.48
C PRO A 267 10.09 -16.54 6.85
N ILE A 268 10.35 -15.45 6.11
CA ILE A 268 11.63 -15.21 5.46
C ILE A 268 12.44 -14.17 6.23
N ARG A 269 13.76 -14.30 6.26
CA ARG A 269 14.64 -13.24 6.75
C ARG A 269 14.52 -12.02 5.83
N PRO A 270 14.30 -10.79 6.38
CA PRO A 270 14.15 -9.59 5.57
C PRO A 270 15.30 -9.39 4.55
N GLY A 271 14.94 -9.05 3.31
CA GLY A 271 15.88 -8.74 2.24
C GLY A 271 16.60 -9.94 1.62
N THR A 272 16.09 -11.15 1.81
CA THR A 272 16.68 -12.38 1.26
C THR A 272 15.82 -13.09 0.21
N ASP A 273 14.76 -12.44 -0.25
CA ASP A 273 13.82 -12.97 -1.25
C ASP A 273 14.52 -13.41 -2.54
N GLY A 274 15.54 -12.67 -2.98
CA GLY A 274 16.34 -13.02 -4.15
C GLY A 274 17.06 -14.37 -4.02
N ALA A 275 17.55 -14.73 -2.83
CA ALA A 275 18.15 -16.04 -2.60
C ALA A 275 17.10 -17.16 -2.67
N LEU A 276 15.90 -16.91 -2.15
CA LEU A 276 14.79 -17.86 -2.28
C LEU A 276 14.40 -18.06 -3.75
N ALA A 277 14.26 -16.98 -4.52
CA ALA A 277 13.91 -17.03 -5.94
C ALA A 277 14.97 -17.81 -6.75
N CYS A 278 16.26 -17.60 -6.47
CA CYS A 278 17.34 -18.36 -7.10
C CYS A 278 17.25 -19.85 -6.78
N ALA A 279 16.95 -20.23 -5.55
CA ALA A 279 16.85 -21.64 -5.18
C ALA A 279 15.58 -22.31 -5.76
N ILE A 280 14.47 -21.57 -5.87
CA ILE A 280 13.30 -22.04 -6.62
C ILE A 280 13.70 -22.33 -8.08
N ALA A 281 14.40 -21.42 -8.73
CA ALA A 281 14.89 -21.60 -10.09
C ALA A 281 15.85 -22.81 -10.21
N TRP A 282 16.70 -23.01 -9.22
CA TRP A 282 17.60 -24.20 -9.21
C TRP A 282 16.80 -25.51 -9.23
N VAL A 283 15.76 -25.63 -8.39
CA VAL A 283 14.89 -26.82 -8.37
C VAL A 283 14.17 -26.99 -9.72
N LEU A 284 13.57 -25.93 -10.24
CA LEU A 284 12.84 -25.98 -11.52
C LEU A 284 13.75 -26.42 -12.68
N ILE A 285 15.00 -25.97 -12.70
CA ILE A 285 15.98 -26.33 -13.72
C ILE A 285 16.44 -27.79 -13.57
N THR A 286 16.81 -28.18 -12.34
CA THR A 286 17.38 -29.51 -12.10
C THR A 286 16.35 -30.64 -12.17
N GLU A 287 15.08 -30.34 -11.84
CA GLU A 287 13.98 -31.29 -11.96
C GLU A 287 13.26 -31.22 -13.32
N ASN A 288 13.80 -30.44 -14.27
CA ASN A 288 13.26 -30.30 -15.64
C ASN A 288 11.79 -29.82 -15.66
N MET A 289 11.46 -28.87 -14.79
CA MET A 289 10.12 -28.28 -14.67
C MET A 289 9.98 -26.94 -15.42
N VAL A 290 10.99 -26.52 -16.16
CA VAL A 290 10.98 -25.29 -16.96
C VAL A 290 10.26 -25.48 -18.30
N ASP A 291 9.62 -24.42 -18.80
CA ASP A 291 9.05 -24.37 -20.15
C ASP A 291 10.13 -23.89 -21.13
N GLN A 292 10.96 -24.81 -21.60
CA GLN A 292 12.09 -24.49 -22.50
C GLN A 292 11.63 -23.78 -23.79
N PRO A 293 10.52 -24.20 -24.46
CA PRO A 293 10.04 -23.48 -25.66
C PRO A 293 9.68 -22.02 -25.38
N PHE A 294 9.09 -21.72 -24.20
CA PHE A 294 8.82 -20.36 -23.80
C PHE A 294 10.13 -19.57 -23.56
N LEU A 295 11.08 -20.16 -22.83
CA LEU A 295 12.36 -19.53 -22.52
C LEU A 295 13.16 -19.25 -23.81
N ASP A 296 13.18 -20.18 -24.74
CA ASP A 296 13.85 -20.02 -26.05
C ASP A 296 13.28 -18.87 -26.89
N LYS A 297 11.96 -18.64 -26.77
CA LYS A 297 11.26 -17.68 -27.62
C LYS A 297 11.18 -16.29 -27.02
N TYR A 298 11.02 -16.19 -25.70
CA TYR A 298 10.66 -14.94 -25.06
C TYR A 298 11.69 -14.42 -24.06
N CYS A 299 12.72 -15.20 -23.71
CA CYS A 299 13.71 -14.81 -22.72
C CYS A 299 15.09 -14.63 -23.35
N VAL A 300 15.74 -13.53 -23.02
CA VAL A 300 17.13 -13.24 -23.41
C VAL A 300 18.04 -13.52 -22.22
N GLY A 301 19.13 -14.28 -22.46
CA GLY A 301 20.13 -14.55 -21.43
C GLY A 301 19.74 -15.62 -20.41
N TYR A 302 18.79 -16.48 -20.74
CA TYR A 302 18.45 -17.62 -19.88
C TYR A 302 19.54 -18.71 -19.92
N ASP A 303 19.99 -19.10 -21.10
CA ASP A 303 21.02 -20.12 -21.36
C ASP A 303 21.95 -19.71 -22.52
N GLU A 304 22.87 -20.58 -22.93
CA GLU A 304 23.78 -20.29 -24.04
C GLU A 304 23.07 -19.97 -25.37
N LYS A 305 21.91 -20.57 -25.61
CA LYS A 305 21.13 -20.39 -26.84
C LYS A 305 20.49 -18.99 -26.90
N THR A 306 20.09 -18.49 -25.77
CA THR A 306 19.39 -17.19 -25.63
C THR A 306 20.34 -16.06 -25.24
N LEU A 307 21.63 -16.38 -25.02
CA LEU A 307 22.66 -15.41 -24.66
C LEU A 307 23.03 -14.52 -25.87
N PRO A 308 23.09 -13.19 -25.72
CA PRO A 308 23.58 -12.30 -26.78
C PRO A 308 25.01 -12.68 -27.25
N ALA A 309 25.26 -12.59 -28.54
CA ALA A 309 26.53 -13.05 -29.15
C ALA A 309 27.77 -12.32 -28.60
N ASN A 310 27.64 -11.12 -28.07
CA ASN A 310 28.74 -10.33 -27.52
C ASN A 310 28.87 -10.46 -25.98
N ALA A 311 28.04 -11.31 -25.35
CA ALA A 311 28.12 -11.55 -23.92
C ALA A 311 29.25 -12.54 -23.58
N PRO A 312 29.87 -12.44 -22.39
CA PRO A 312 30.84 -13.44 -21.93
C PRO A 312 30.21 -14.84 -21.85
N ARG A 313 31.00 -15.86 -22.13
CA ARG A 313 30.59 -17.27 -21.97
C ARG A 313 30.13 -17.48 -20.49
N ASN A 314 29.09 -18.28 -20.30
CA ASN A 314 28.48 -18.55 -18.99
C ASN A 314 27.90 -17.31 -18.24
N ALA A 315 27.75 -16.20 -18.95
CA ALA A 315 27.08 -15.00 -18.37
C ALA A 315 25.55 -15.08 -18.50
N HIS A 316 24.96 -16.27 -18.53
CA HIS A 316 23.53 -16.49 -18.58
C HIS A 316 22.97 -16.99 -17.26
N TYR A 317 21.67 -16.80 -17.06
CA TYR A 317 20.99 -17.08 -15.81
C TYR A 317 21.14 -18.53 -15.35
N LYS A 318 20.96 -19.49 -16.24
CA LYS A 318 21.11 -20.94 -15.94
C LYS A 318 22.50 -21.27 -15.38
N ALA A 319 23.57 -20.76 -15.98
CA ALA A 319 24.92 -20.93 -15.45
C ALA A 319 25.10 -20.33 -14.06
N TYR A 320 24.58 -19.13 -13.85
CA TYR A 320 24.59 -18.48 -12.52
C TYR A 320 23.87 -19.33 -11.46
N ILE A 321 22.69 -19.85 -11.77
CA ILE A 321 21.91 -20.69 -10.85
C ILE A 321 22.61 -22.03 -10.55
N LEU A 322 23.19 -22.65 -11.54
CA LEU A 322 23.88 -23.98 -11.40
C LEU A 322 25.29 -23.88 -10.80
N GLY A 323 25.84 -22.68 -10.59
CA GLY A 323 27.18 -22.47 -10.07
C GLY A 323 28.28 -22.57 -11.13
N GLU A 324 27.92 -22.50 -12.38
CA GLU A 324 28.83 -22.46 -13.54
C GLU A 324 29.19 -21.03 -13.94
N GLY A 325 28.55 -20.04 -13.30
CA GLY A 325 28.78 -18.63 -13.49
C GLY A 325 30.04 -18.11 -12.75
N PRO A 326 30.33 -16.81 -12.83
CA PRO A 326 31.56 -16.22 -12.30
C PRO A 326 31.79 -16.40 -10.80
N ASP A 327 30.74 -16.58 -10.00
CA ASP A 327 30.87 -16.77 -8.55
C ASP A 327 31.10 -18.23 -8.13
N GLY A 328 30.95 -19.20 -9.06
CA GLY A 328 31.17 -20.62 -8.81
C GLY A 328 30.26 -21.24 -7.74
N ILE A 329 29.14 -20.58 -7.39
CA ILE A 329 28.26 -20.99 -6.29
C ILE A 329 26.93 -21.47 -6.85
N ALA A 330 26.59 -22.76 -6.68
CA ALA A 330 25.26 -23.28 -6.98
C ALA A 330 24.22 -22.74 -5.99
N LYS A 331 23.09 -22.26 -6.50
CA LYS A 331 22.01 -21.65 -5.72
C LYS A 331 21.04 -22.72 -5.21
N THR A 332 21.57 -23.74 -4.52
CA THR A 332 20.77 -24.88 -4.04
C THR A 332 19.78 -24.48 -2.95
N PRO A 333 18.75 -25.28 -2.67
CA PRO A 333 17.87 -25.07 -1.52
C PRO A 333 18.62 -24.99 -0.19
N GLU A 334 19.69 -25.77 0.03
CA GLU A 334 20.50 -25.74 1.25
C GLU A 334 21.33 -24.45 1.36
N TRP A 335 21.81 -23.92 0.23
CA TRP A 335 22.47 -22.61 0.18
C TRP A 335 21.47 -21.52 0.59
N ALA A 336 20.28 -21.51 0.00
CA ALA A 336 19.25 -20.52 0.29
C ALA A 336 18.70 -20.64 1.73
N ALA A 337 18.55 -21.85 2.26
CA ALA A 337 18.07 -22.07 3.63
C ALA A 337 18.95 -21.38 4.68
N LYS A 338 20.26 -21.36 4.50
CA LYS A 338 21.21 -20.64 5.37
C LYS A 338 21.02 -19.12 5.33
N ILE A 339 20.59 -18.59 4.20
CA ILE A 339 20.40 -17.17 3.96
C ILE A 339 19.01 -16.71 4.42
N THR A 340 17.97 -17.44 4.01
CA THR A 340 16.56 -17.04 4.15
C THR A 340 15.95 -17.47 5.48
N SER A 341 16.52 -18.47 6.13
CA SER A 341 15.96 -19.19 7.29
C SER A 341 14.72 -20.05 6.96
N ILE A 342 14.39 -20.23 5.69
CA ILE A 342 13.36 -21.19 5.25
C ILE A 342 14.03 -22.55 5.08
N PRO A 343 13.50 -23.65 5.65
CA PRO A 343 14.06 -24.99 5.48
C PRO A 343 14.16 -25.43 4.02
N ALA A 344 15.23 -26.14 3.66
CA ALA A 344 15.49 -26.54 2.27
C ALA A 344 14.34 -27.37 1.66
N GLU A 345 13.74 -28.27 2.45
CA GLU A 345 12.59 -29.06 2.04
C GLU A 345 11.36 -28.21 1.73
N LYS A 346 11.17 -27.08 2.42
CA LYS A 346 10.11 -26.12 2.13
C LYS A 346 10.35 -25.34 0.85
N ILE A 347 11.62 -25.01 0.56
CA ILE A 347 12.00 -24.38 -0.69
C ILE A 347 11.75 -25.31 -1.87
N ILE A 348 12.11 -26.60 -1.73
CA ILE A 348 11.86 -27.63 -2.75
C ILE A 348 10.35 -27.81 -2.97
N GLN A 349 9.58 -27.91 -1.89
CA GLN A 349 8.12 -28.02 -1.97
C GLN A 349 7.52 -26.84 -2.72
N LEU A 350 7.86 -25.60 -2.33
CA LEU A 350 7.38 -24.37 -2.96
C LEU A 350 7.72 -24.32 -4.46
N ALA A 351 8.95 -24.69 -4.82
CA ALA A 351 9.40 -24.73 -6.21
C ALA A 351 8.58 -25.71 -7.05
N ARG A 352 8.33 -26.92 -6.52
CA ARG A 352 7.51 -27.94 -7.19
C ARG A 352 6.06 -27.51 -7.32
N GLU A 353 5.49 -26.83 -6.30
CA GLU A 353 4.14 -26.29 -6.38
C GLU A 353 4.04 -25.21 -7.46
N ILE A 354 5.01 -24.28 -7.55
CA ILE A 354 5.07 -23.26 -8.60
C ILE A 354 5.21 -23.91 -9.99
N GLY A 355 6.08 -24.87 -10.15
CA GLY A 355 6.33 -25.54 -11.43
C GLY A 355 5.15 -26.40 -11.91
N SER A 356 4.33 -26.91 -11.00
CA SER A 356 3.18 -27.77 -11.29
C SER A 356 1.89 -27.02 -11.49
N ALA A 357 1.69 -25.91 -10.78
CA ALA A 357 0.48 -25.09 -10.87
C ALA A 357 0.47 -24.29 -12.18
N LYS A 358 -0.47 -24.63 -13.05
CA LYS A 358 -0.65 -23.96 -14.34
C LYS A 358 -2.11 -23.52 -14.51
N PRO A 359 -2.35 -22.20 -14.46
CA PRO A 359 -1.44 -21.12 -14.14
C PRO A 359 -1.14 -20.94 -12.65
N ALA A 360 0.03 -20.37 -12.33
CA ALA A 360 0.36 -19.83 -11.03
C ALA A 360 0.38 -18.29 -11.10
N TYR A 361 -0.17 -17.64 -10.07
CA TYR A 361 -0.11 -16.19 -9.91
C TYR A 361 0.97 -15.83 -8.88
N ILE A 362 2.07 -15.25 -9.36
CA ILE A 362 3.19 -14.85 -8.51
C ILE A 362 3.21 -13.34 -8.43
N CYS A 363 3.10 -12.80 -7.24
CA CYS A 363 3.14 -11.35 -7.05
C CYS A 363 4.22 -10.94 -6.05
N GLN A 364 4.90 -9.86 -6.41
CA GLN A 364 5.86 -9.17 -5.57
C GLN A 364 5.24 -7.89 -5.04
N GLY A 365 5.26 -7.72 -3.72
CA GLY A 365 4.97 -6.44 -3.08
C GLY A 365 6.20 -5.53 -3.09
N TRP A 366 6.15 -4.46 -2.30
CA TRP A 366 7.27 -3.53 -2.23
C TRP A 366 8.30 -3.89 -1.15
N GLY A 367 8.01 -4.92 -0.33
CA GLY A 367 8.93 -5.42 0.69
C GLY A 367 10.29 -5.83 0.13
N PRO A 368 10.33 -6.78 -0.84
CA PRO A 368 11.56 -7.33 -1.38
C PRO A 368 12.52 -6.30 -1.97
N GLN A 369 12.00 -5.19 -2.52
CA GLN A 369 12.86 -4.16 -3.15
C GLN A 369 13.37 -3.08 -2.18
N ARG A 370 12.82 -2.98 -0.94
CA ARG A 370 13.13 -1.87 -0.02
C ARG A 370 14.36 -2.09 0.83
N HIS A 371 15.45 -2.43 0.22
CA HIS A 371 16.78 -2.56 0.83
C HIS A 371 17.86 -2.24 -0.19
N SER A 372 19.14 -2.28 0.21
CA SER A 372 20.26 -2.07 -0.71
C SER A 372 20.21 -3.11 -1.84
N ASN A 373 20.36 -2.64 -3.07
CA ASN A 373 20.29 -3.45 -4.30
C ASN A 373 18.95 -4.19 -4.49
N GLY A 374 17.86 -3.63 -4.02
CA GLY A 374 16.53 -4.24 -4.11
C GLY A 374 16.03 -4.42 -5.56
N GLU A 375 16.57 -3.65 -6.51
CA GLU A 375 16.34 -3.86 -7.94
C GLU A 375 16.86 -5.22 -8.43
N GLN A 376 17.93 -5.73 -7.83
CA GLN A 376 18.45 -7.08 -8.17
C GLN A 376 17.52 -8.17 -7.62
N THR A 377 16.95 -7.96 -6.43
CA THR A 377 15.96 -8.87 -5.88
C THR A 377 14.68 -8.89 -6.71
N SER A 378 14.29 -7.75 -7.26
CA SER A 378 13.06 -7.60 -8.05
C SER A 378 13.16 -8.14 -9.46
N ARG A 379 14.37 -8.32 -9.99
CA ARG A 379 14.65 -8.97 -11.29
C ARG A 379 14.43 -10.45 -11.21
#